data_8ad9a6d6ee5ca9a1fb04eff85354b2de
#
_entry.id   8ad9a6d6ee5ca9a1fb04eff85354b2de
#
_cell.length_a   1.000
_cell.length_b   1.000
_cell.length_c   1.000
_cell.angle_alpha   90.00
_cell.angle_beta   90.00
_cell.angle_gamma   90.00
#
_symmetry.space_group_name_H-M   'P 1'
#
loop_
_entity.id
_entity.type
_entity.pdbx_description
1 polymer ?
#
loop_
_entity_poly.entity_id
_entity_poly.type
_entity_poly.pdbx_seq_one_letter_code
_entity_poly.pdbx_strand_id
1 'polypeptide(L)'
;MVEFEDGGPDSIFKNQSKRSNPEWNSRFEHGFSQLTDWFFNLDDYKETHSFTKIFGYGHISFTGLLLIGRSAGLDDMKRTRLRWRSDKVLVDSNTIICVTFDDVYETFKKRYAFYKAAALLEKSLAKAHNALTPEKSGNDPSSGTSSD
;
A
#
# COMPACT_ATOMS: atom_id res chain seq x y z
N MET A 1 8.06 -3.56 5.84
CA MET A 1 7.59 -4.77 6.57
C MET A 1 6.14 -4.61 6.91
N VAL A 2 5.37 -5.69 6.96
CA VAL A 2 3.93 -5.64 7.23
C VAL A 2 3.59 -6.68 8.29
N GLU A 3 2.96 -6.25 9.37
CA GLU A 3 2.39 -7.09 10.41
C GLU A 3 0.88 -7.07 10.35
N PHE A 4 0.26 -8.24 10.42
CA PHE A 4 -1.18 -8.41 10.38
C PHE A 4 -1.65 -8.94 11.74
N GLU A 5 -2.46 -8.15 12.40
CA GLU A 5 -3.07 -8.49 13.67
C GLU A 5 -4.60 -8.66 13.55
N ASP A 6 -5.24 -8.94 14.65
CA ASP A 6 -6.69 -9.19 14.72
C ASP A 6 -7.54 -8.05 14.15
N GLY A 7 -8.52 -8.39 13.30
CA GLY A 7 -9.48 -7.46 12.69
C GLY A 7 -10.69 -7.09 13.54
N GLY A 8 -10.69 -7.38 14.84
CA GLY A 8 -11.78 -7.01 15.74
C GLY A 8 -11.89 -5.51 15.99
N PRO A 9 -13.08 -4.98 16.31
CA PRO A 9 -13.28 -3.54 16.56
C PRO A 9 -12.51 -3.03 17.79
N ASP A 10 -12.21 -3.92 18.74
CA ASP A 10 -11.54 -3.58 20.00
C ASP A 10 -10.05 -3.94 20.01
N SER A 11 -9.49 -4.35 18.89
CA SER A 11 -8.11 -4.85 18.81
C SER A 11 -7.07 -3.75 19.03
N ILE A 12 -7.40 -2.49 18.76
CA ILE A 12 -6.49 -1.35 18.91
C ILE A 12 -6.58 -0.77 20.33
N PHE A 13 -7.78 -0.54 20.83
CA PHE A 13 -8.03 0.03 22.16
C PHE A 13 -8.93 -0.89 22.99
N LYS A 14 -8.74 -0.90 24.29
CA LYS A 14 -9.61 -1.60 25.22
C LYS A 14 -11.00 -0.96 25.23
N ASN A 15 -12.05 -1.78 25.27
CA ASN A 15 -13.44 -1.33 25.33
C ASN A 15 -13.77 -0.54 26.60
N GLN A 16 -13.20 -0.95 27.72
CA GLN A 16 -13.43 -0.32 29.02
C GLN A 16 -12.12 0.19 29.56
N SER A 17 -11.86 1.48 29.37
CA SER A 17 -10.79 2.18 30.04
C SER A 17 -11.37 2.96 31.22
N LYS A 18 -10.81 2.75 32.43
CA LYS A 18 -11.11 3.56 33.60
C LYS A 18 -10.41 4.93 33.58
N ARG A 19 -9.57 5.15 32.55
CA ARG A 19 -8.78 6.37 32.38
C ARG A 19 -9.47 7.34 31.43
N SER A 20 -9.20 8.60 31.57
CA SER A 20 -9.67 9.65 30.64
C SER A 20 -9.15 9.45 29.21
N ASN A 21 -7.99 8.80 29.06
CA ASN A 21 -7.42 8.46 27.76
C ASN A 21 -7.67 6.99 27.42
N PRO A 22 -8.04 6.66 26.16
CA PRO A 22 -8.17 5.29 25.71
C PRO A 22 -6.89 4.46 25.97
N GLU A 23 -7.02 3.28 26.52
CA GLU A 23 -5.88 2.37 26.74
C GLU A 23 -5.68 1.48 25.52
N TRP A 24 -4.40 1.30 25.15
CA TRP A 24 -4.04 0.36 24.08
C TRP A 24 -4.41 -1.07 24.47
N ASN A 25 -4.91 -1.84 23.48
CA ASN A 25 -5.13 -3.26 23.66
C ASN A 25 -3.78 -4.00 23.59
N SER A 26 -3.68 -5.14 24.28
CA SER A 26 -2.48 -5.99 24.25
C SER A 26 -2.14 -6.48 22.84
N ARG A 27 -3.13 -6.70 21.97
CA ARG A 27 -2.90 -7.08 20.57
C ARG A 27 -2.20 -5.97 19.78
N PHE A 28 -2.61 -4.73 19.98
CA PHE A 28 -1.93 -3.60 19.35
C PHE A 28 -0.48 -3.47 19.81
N GLU A 29 -0.24 -3.57 21.12
CA GLU A 29 1.12 -3.51 21.67
C GLU A 29 1.96 -4.70 21.21
N HIS A 30 1.39 -5.88 21.05
CA HIS A 30 2.07 -7.06 20.52
C HIS A 30 2.54 -6.83 19.08
N GLY A 31 1.63 -6.45 18.16
CA GLY A 31 2.00 -6.20 16.76
C GLY A 31 2.99 -5.05 16.59
N PHE A 32 2.87 -3.99 17.42
CA PHE A 32 3.83 -2.90 17.43
C PHE A 32 5.21 -3.36 17.90
N SER A 33 5.29 -4.20 18.94
CA SER A 33 6.54 -4.78 19.44
C SER A 33 7.18 -5.71 18.42
N GLN A 34 6.42 -6.54 17.73
CA GLN A 34 6.96 -7.41 16.66
C GLN A 34 7.65 -6.60 15.54
N LEU A 35 7.05 -5.50 15.10
CA LEU A 35 7.70 -4.62 14.13
C LEU A 35 8.97 -3.96 14.69
N THR A 36 8.98 -3.63 15.98
CA THR A 36 10.17 -3.11 16.66
C THR A 36 11.30 -4.14 16.68
N ASP A 37 10.98 -5.40 17.00
CA ASP A 37 11.95 -6.50 16.99
C ASP A 37 12.47 -6.79 15.57
N TRP A 38 11.62 -6.64 14.57
CA TRP A 38 12.05 -6.76 13.17
C TRP A 38 13.00 -5.65 12.74
N PHE A 39 12.79 -4.42 13.20
CA PHE A 39 13.74 -3.34 12.93
C PHE A 39 15.09 -3.62 13.57
N PHE A 40 15.11 -4.09 14.81
CA PHE A 40 16.33 -4.51 15.50
C PHE A 40 17.09 -5.61 14.71
N ASN A 41 16.39 -6.67 14.31
CA ASN A 41 16.99 -7.76 13.53
C ASN A 41 17.50 -7.30 12.16
N LEU A 42 16.79 -6.37 11.50
CA LEU A 42 17.21 -5.81 10.22
C LEU A 42 18.42 -4.89 10.36
N ASP A 43 18.53 -4.18 11.46
CA ASP A 43 19.67 -3.33 11.76
C ASP A 43 20.95 -4.17 11.85
N ASP A 44 20.90 -5.31 12.55
CA ASP A 44 21.99 -6.28 12.57
C ASP A 44 22.26 -6.90 11.20
N TYR A 45 21.18 -7.25 10.46
CA TYR A 45 21.29 -7.93 9.18
C TYR A 45 21.85 -7.04 8.07
N LYS A 46 21.59 -5.73 8.09
CA LYS A 46 22.09 -4.80 7.07
C LYS A 46 23.61 -4.74 6.96
N GLU A 47 24.33 -5.06 8.04
CA GLU A 47 25.80 -5.11 8.07
C GLU A 47 26.38 -6.39 7.44
N THR A 48 25.52 -7.35 7.04
CA THR A 48 25.96 -8.61 6.48
C THR A 48 26.28 -8.51 4.99
N HIS A 49 27.25 -9.33 4.53
CA HIS A 49 27.56 -9.44 3.10
C HIS A 49 26.36 -9.91 2.26
N SER A 50 25.51 -10.77 2.82
CA SER A 50 24.31 -11.28 2.15
C SER A 50 23.32 -10.15 1.85
N PHE A 51 23.13 -9.25 2.80
CA PHE A 51 22.25 -8.10 2.63
C PHE A 51 22.79 -7.15 1.57
N THR A 52 24.07 -6.83 1.63
CA THR A 52 24.73 -5.94 0.68
C THR A 52 24.70 -6.50 -0.75
N LYS A 53 24.79 -7.82 -0.89
CA LYS A 53 24.67 -8.49 -2.21
C LYS A 53 23.28 -8.35 -2.81
N ILE A 54 22.22 -8.35 -2.01
CA ILE A 54 20.82 -8.27 -2.48
C ILE A 54 20.41 -6.83 -2.74
N PHE A 55 20.73 -5.92 -1.83
CA PHE A 55 20.22 -4.55 -1.80
C PHE A 55 21.24 -3.49 -2.24
N GLY A 56 22.50 -3.87 -2.43
CA GLY A 56 23.59 -2.96 -2.75
C GLY A 56 24.16 -2.25 -1.52
N TYR A 57 25.12 -1.38 -1.75
CA TYR A 57 25.68 -0.49 -0.74
C TYR A 57 24.86 0.80 -0.72
N GLY A 58 24.27 1.13 0.40
CA GLY A 58 23.52 2.37 0.52
C GLY A 58 22.77 2.47 1.83
N HIS A 59 22.27 3.64 2.10
CA HIS A 59 21.43 3.87 3.25
C HIS A 59 20.00 3.38 2.94
N ILE A 60 19.56 2.33 3.61
CA ILE A 60 18.22 1.76 3.45
C ILE A 60 17.37 2.19 4.64
N SER A 61 16.25 2.85 4.36
CA SER A 61 15.23 3.18 5.34
C SER A 61 14.16 2.09 5.39
N PHE A 62 13.76 1.71 6.58
CA PHE A 62 12.70 0.76 6.79
C PHE A 62 11.40 1.46 7.20
N THR A 63 10.28 0.92 6.76
CA THR A 63 8.95 1.33 7.23
C THR A 63 8.19 0.10 7.67
N GLY A 64 7.64 0.15 8.88
CA GLY A 64 6.70 -0.85 9.38
C GLY A 64 5.27 -0.46 9.02
N LEU A 65 4.45 -1.44 8.71
CA LEU A 65 3.02 -1.29 8.53
C LEU A 65 2.31 -2.28 9.44
N LEU A 66 1.54 -1.78 10.41
CA LEU A 66 0.69 -2.56 11.28
C LEU A 66 -0.75 -2.46 10.80
N LEU A 67 -1.29 -3.57 10.30
CA LEU A 67 -2.71 -3.71 9.98
C LEU A 67 -3.42 -4.34 11.16
N ILE A 68 -4.36 -3.60 11.78
CA ILE A 68 -5.05 -4.06 12.96
C ILE A 68 -6.42 -3.40 13.11
N GLY A 69 -7.39 -4.17 13.56
CA GLY A 69 -8.70 -3.66 13.98
C GLY A 69 -9.55 -3.08 12.86
N ARG A 70 -10.65 -2.46 13.27
CA ARG A 70 -11.67 -1.88 12.38
C ARG A 70 -11.92 -0.42 12.72
N SER A 71 -12.20 0.38 11.70
CA SER A 71 -12.51 1.80 11.86
C SER A 71 -13.77 2.06 12.70
N ALA A 72 -14.71 1.13 12.72
CA ALA A 72 -15.93 1.21 13.52
C ALA A 72 -15.66 1.25 15.04
N GLY A 73 -14.53 0.70 15.51
CA GLY A 73 -14.12 0.74 16.91
C GLY A 73 -13.44 2.04 17.34
N LEU A 74 -13.24 2.99 16.40
CA LEU A 74 -12.48 4.22 16.62
C LEU A 74 -13.39 5.45 16.59
N ASP A 75 -13.55 6.09 17.75
CA ASP A 75 -14.03 7.47 17.86
C ASP A 75 -12.92 8.48 17.49
N ASP A 76 -13.23 9.77 17.47
CA ASP A 76 -12.30 10.83 17.07
C ASP A 76 -11.05 10.89 17.97
N MET A 77 -11.20 10.66 19.26
CA MET A 77 -10.09 10.66 20.20
C MET A 77 -9.15 9.47 19.94
N LYS A 78 -9.71 8.28 19.75
CA LYS A 78 -8.96 7.07 19.41
C LYS A 78 -8.24 7.21 18.06
N ARG A 79 -8.91 7.77 17.04
CA ARG A 79 -8.30 8.06 15.73
C ARG A 79 -7.14 9.04 15.85
N THR A 80 -7.32 10.11 16.58
CA THR A 80 -6.27 11.11 16.81
C THR A 80 -5.09 10.48 17.52
N ARG A 81 -5.32 9.65 18.55
CA ARG A 81 -4.28 8.98 19.31
C ARG A 81 -3.53 7.94 18.47
N LEU A 82 -4.23 7.17 17.63
CA LEU A 82 -3.62 6.21 16.72
C LEU A 82 -2.71 6.91 15.71
N ARG A 83 -3.20 7.98 15.10
CA ARG A 83 -2.41 8.81 14.18
C ARG A 83 -1.18 9.39 14.86
N TRP A 84 -1.36 9.94 16.07
CA TRP A 84 -0.25 10.49 16.84
C TRP A 84 0.84 9.44 17.07
N ARG A 85 0.47 8.19 17.42
CA ARG A 85 1.44 7.12 17.61
C ARG A 85 2.18 6.78 16.31
N SER A 86 1.49 6.69 15.18
CA SER A 86 2.11 6.48 13.87
C SER A 86 3.07 7.63 13.48
N ASP A 87 2.68 8.88 13.74
CA ASP A 87 3.42 10.04 13.25
C ASP A 87 4.59 10.46 14.17
N LYS A 88 4.49 10.17 15.47
CA LYS A 88 5.41 10.71 16.48
C LYS A 88 6.27 9.67 17.18
N VAL A 89 5.91 8.39 17.10
CA VAL A 89 6.71 7.33 17.72
C VAL A 89 7.59 6.69 16.67
N LEU A 90 8.88 7.01 16.72
CA LEU A 90 9.89 6.44 15.83
C LEU A 90 10.68 5.36 16.57
N VAL A 91 11.03 4.32 15.86
CA VAL A 91 11.90 3.25 16.35
C VAL A 91 13.17 3.30 15.50
N ASP A 92 14.27 3.69 16.09
CA ASP A 92 15.55 3.90 15.40
C ASP A 92 15.39 4.73 14.10
N SER A 93 14.74 5.89 14.22
CA SER A 93 14.43 6.78 13.08
C SER A 93 13.47 6.20 12.04
N ASN A 94 12.98 4.98 12.21
CA ASN A 94 12.02 4.33 11.32
C ASN A 94 10.58 4.52 11.81
N THR A 95 9.65 4.62 10.87
CA THR A 95 8.23 4.83 11.15
C THR A 95 7.48 3.51 11.16
N ILE A 96 6.53 3.36 12.10
CA ILE A 96 5.52 2.30 12.09
C ILE A 96 4.16 2.95 11.80
N ILE A 97 3.66 2.71 10.60
CA ILE A 97 2.34 3.19 10.17
C ILE A 97 1.28 2.21 10.68
N CYS A 98 0.34 2.70 11.47
CA CYS A 98 -0.76 1.88 11.99
C CYS A 98 -2.06 2.23 11.24
N VAL A 99 -2.68 1.24 10.60
CA VAL A 99 -3.90 1.40 9.81
C VAL A 99 -4.91 0.31 10.14
N THR A 100 -6.19 0.59 9.95
CA THR A 100 -7.23 -0.42 10.07
C THR A 100 -7.41 -1.19 8.76
N PHE A 101 -8.02 -2.38 8.83
CA PHE A 101 -8.40 -3.12 7.62
C PHE A 101 -9.37 -2.33 6.76
N ASP A 102 -10.22 -1.50 7.34
CA ASP A 102 -11.15 -0.66 6.59
C ASP A 102 -10.42 0.45 5.81
N ASP A 103 -9.39 1.07 6.39
CA ASP A 103 -8.58 2.10 5.71
C ASP A 103 -7.87 1.54 4.47
N VAL A 104 -7.32 0.33 4.59
CA VAL A 104 -6.69 -0.38 3.47
C VAL A 104 -7.73 -0.72 2.40
N TYR A 105 -8.88 -1.26 2.80
CA TYR A 105 -9.97 -1.61 1.88
C TYR A 105 -10.47 -0.39 1.09
N GLU A 106 -10.76 0.72 1.78
CA GLU A 106 -11.23 1.95 1.11
C GLU A 106 -10.16 2.56 0.18
N THR A 107 -8.89 2.47 0.57
CA THR A 107 -7.78 2.90 -0.29
C THR A 107 -7.69 2.05 -1.55
N PHE A 108 -7.78 0.72 -1.40
CA PHE A 108 -7.78 -0.21 -2.52
C PHE A 108 -8.98 0.02 -3.45
N LYS A 109 -10.17 0.18 -2.90
CA LYS A 109 -11.41 0.44 -3.65
C LYS A 109 -11.31 1.72 -4.50
N LYS A 110 -10.76 2.80 -3.94
CA LYS A 110 -10.53 4.06 -4.67
C LYS A 110 -9.53 3.86 -5.81
N ARG A 111 -8.42 3.18 -5.56
CA ARG A 111 -7.41 2.87 -6.59
C ARG A 111 -7.97 2.00 -7.70
N TYR A 112 -8.73 0.96 -7.34
CA TYR A 112 -9.37 0.08 -8.31
C TYR A 112 -10.35 0.84 -9.22
N ALA A 113 -11.18 1.71 -8.65
CA ALA A 113 -12.09 2.56 -9.42
C ALA A 113 -11.33 3.48 -10.41
N PHE A 114 -10.22 4.05 -9.97
CA PHE A 114 -9.34 4.86 -10.82
C PHE A 114 -8.75 4.06 -11.98
N TYR A 115 -8.17 2.88 -11.73
CA TYR A 115 -7.61 2.02 -12.78
C TYR A 115 -8.68 1.57 -13.78
N LYS A 116 -9.88 1.25 -13.29
CA LYS A 116 -11.00 0.88 -14.15
C LYS A 116 -11.41 2.04 -15.08
N ALA A 117 -11.47 3.26 -14.56
CA ALA A 117 -11.77 4.45 -15.36
C ALA A 117 -10.67 4.74 -16.40
N ALA A 118 -9.40 4.63 -16.01
CA ALA A 118 -8.27 4.80 -16.93
C ALA A 118 -8.30 3.79 -18.07
N ALA A 119 -8.53 2.51 -17.78
CA ALA A 119 -8.62 1.46 -18.79
C ALA A 119 -9.80 1.66 -19.78
N LEU A 120 -10.92 2.24 -19.31
CA LEU A 120 -12.05 2.60 -20.19
C LEU A 120 -11.68 3.77 -21.11
N LEU A 121 -10.97 4.77 -20.60
CA LEU A 121 -10.48 5.90 -21.41
C LEU A 121 -9.49 5.44 -22.49
N GLU A 122 -8.54 4.59 -22.16
CA GLU A 122 -7.59 4.05 -23.12
C GLU A 122 -8.31 3.29 -24.27
N LYS A 123 -9.29 2.46 -23.92
CA LYS A 123 -10.08 1.74 -24.93
C LYS A 123 -10.89 2.71 -25.84
N SER A 124 -11.43 3.78 -25.27
CA SER A 124 -12.16 4.80 -26.03
C SER A 124 -11.24 5.57 -26.95
N LEU A 125 -10.05 5.95 -26.51
CA LEU A 125 -9.04 6.61 -27.33
C LEU A 125 -8.52 5.73 -28.46
N ALA A 126 -8.24 4.45 -28.19
CA ALA A 126 -7.82 3.49 -29.19
C ALA A 126 -8.91 3.31 -30.28
N LYS A 127 -10.18 3.24 -29.87
CA LYS A 127 -11.30 3.16 -30.81
C LYS A 127 -11.42 4.41 -31.69
N ALA A 128 -11.27 5.60 -31.10
CA ALA A 128 -11.30 6.87 -31.82
C ALA A 128 -10.12 7.00 -32.80
N HIS A 129 -8.93 6.59 -32.37
CA HIS A 129 -7.75 6.59 -33.25
C HIS A 129 -7.92 5.68 -34.46
N ASN A 130 -8.41 4.45 -34.28
CA ASN A 130 -8.67 3.51 -35.36
C ASN A 130 -9.79 4.00 -36.32
N ALA A 131 -10.73 4.78 -35.84
CA ALA A 131 -11.77 5.38 -36.66
C ALA A 131 -11.28 6.55 -37.53
N LEU A 132 -10.19 7.21 -37.10
CA LEU A 132 -9.58 8.36 -37.79
C LEU A 132 -8.49 7.95 -38.79
N THR A 133 -8.01 6.70 -38.76
CA THR A 133 -7.02 6.17 -39.71
C THR A 133 -7.77 5.33 -40.74
N PRO A 134 -8.15 5.90 -41.92
CA PRO A 134 -8.75 5.11 -42.98
C PRO A 134 -7.69 4.14 -43.48
N GLU A 135 -8.07 2.87 -43.62
CA GLU A 135 -7.26 1.86 -44.34
C GLU A 135 -6.86 2.45 -45.67
N LYS A 136 -5.55 2.61 -45.92
CA LYS A 136 -5.03 2.78 -47.27
C LYS A 136 -5.38 1.50 -48.01
N SER A 137 -6.51 1.55 -48.73
CA SER A 137 -6.82 0.57 -49.78
C SER A 137 -5.62 0.49 -50.72
N GLY A 138 -4.88 -0.58 -50.60
CA GLY A 138 -3.84 -0.94 -51.56
C GLY A 138 -4.49 -1.28 -52.88
N ASN A 139 -4.62 -0.29 -53.75
CA ASN A 139 -4.83 -0.56 -55.17
C ASN A 139 -3.45 -0.75 -55.77
N ASP A 140 -3.10 -1.97 -55.96
CA ASP A 140 -2.01 -2.42 -56.82
C ASP A 140 -2.55 -2.61 -58.25
N PRO A 141 -2.22 -1.78 -59.23
CA PRO A 141 -2.52 -2.07 -60.60
C PRO A 141 -1.34 -2.80 -61.25
N SER A 142 -1.25 -4.10 -61.03
CA SER A 142 -0.48 -4.96 -61.92
C SER A 142 -1.35 -5.27 -63.13
N SER A 143 -1.20 -4.54 -64.18
CA SER A 143 -1.57 -4.99 -65.49
C SER A 143 -0.34 -5.06 -66.37
N GLY A 144 0.05 -6.27 -66.61
CA GLY A 144 0.95 -6.61 -67.67
C GLY A 144 0.42 -6.21 -69.03
N THR A 145 1.31 -6.04 -69.93
CA THR A 145 1.12 -6.33 -71.33
C THR A 145 2.41 -6.87 -71.91
N SER A 146 2.29 -8.05 -72.35
CA SER A 146 3.03 -8.81 -73.31
C SER A 146 3.08 -8.13 -74.68
N SER A 147 4.05 -8.50 -75.43
CA SER A 147 4.16 -8.60 -76.91
C SER A 147 5.38 -7.87 -77.45
N ASP A 148 6.21 -8.51 -77.98
CA ASP A 148 6.80 -9.07 -79.20
C ASP A 148 8.26 -9.34 -79.02
#